data_9f4f478c81b9ae018b9bf7653fcea79b
#
_entry.id   9f4f478c81b9ae018b9bf7653fcea79b
#
_cell.length_a   1.000
_cell.length_b   1.000
_cell.length_c   1.000
_cell.angle_alpha   90.00
_cell.angle_beta   90.00
_cell.angle_gamma   90.00
#
_symmetry.space_group_name_H-M   'P 1'
#
loop_
_entity.id
_entity.type
_entity.pdbx_description
1 polymer ?
#
loop_
_entity_poly.entity_id
_entity_poly.type
_entity_poly.pdbx_seq_one_letter_code
_entity_poly.pdbx_strand_id
1 'polypeptide(L)'
;ADIEQILLFADDMAHKTRLLDALLRDTGLRQCLVFAATKRSTEELCGLLADSGFSVAALHGDMQQGQRSRTLQRLRDGHTQVLVATDVAARGIDVAGISHVINFDAPRQAEDYVHRIGRTGRAGRSGVAVTLMGHHEKHRLRDIERFTGQPIRIDVIPGLEPRPRAARP
;
A
#
# COMPACT_ATOMS: atom_id res chain seq x y z
N ALA A 1 13.55 12.14 -5.55
CA ALA A 1 12.20 12.59 -5.23
C ALA A 1 11.87 12.29 -3.78
N ASP A 2 11.14 13.18 -3.14
CA ASP A 2 10.81 13.05 -1.73
C ASP A 2 9.59 12.12 -1.58
N ILE A 3 9.73 11.12 -0.72
CA ILE A 3 8.64 10.23 -0.36
C ILE A 3 8.39 10.37 1.13
N GLU A 4 7.19 10.84 1.48
CA GLU A 4 6.75 10.89 2.87
C GLU A 4 6.40 9.48 3.32
N GLN A 5 6.98 9.01 4.42
CA GLN A 5 6.83 7.64 4.90
C GLN A 5 6.10 7.66 6.24
N ILE A 6 4.99 6.94 6.30
CA ILE A 6 4.09 6.91 7.46
C ILE A 6 3.77 5.46 7.80
N LEU A 7 3.68 5.16 9.09
CA LEU A 7 3.21 3.88 9.59
C LEU A 7 1.97 4.06 10.44
N LEU A 8 0.95 3.26 10.19
CA LEU A 8 -0.26 3.19 10.99
C LEU A 8 -0.40 1.79 11.59
N PHE A 9 -0.54 1.70 12.90
CA PHE A 9 -0.83 0.42 13.54
C PHE A 9 -2.31 0.09 13.41
N ALA A 10 -2.60 -1.18 13.16
CA ALA A 10 -3.96 -1.71 13.04
C ALA A 10 -4.17 -2.85 14.03
N ASP A 11 -5.34 -2.90 14.63
CA ASP A 11 -5.69 -3.93 15.62
C ASP A 11 -5.97 -5.29 14.96
N ASP A 12 -6.61 -5.26 13.80
CA ASP A 12 -7.07 -6.46 13.10
C ASP A 12 -7.36 -6.13 11.63
N MET A 13 -7.85 -7.12 10.90
CA MET A 13 -8.16 -6.97 9.47
C MET A 13 -9.27 -5.94 9.23
N ALA A 14 -10.29 -5.92 10.06
CA ALA A 14 -11.38 -4.94 9.93
C ALA A 14 -10.86 -3.51 10.10
N HIS A 15 -9.96 -3.30 11.06
CA HIS A 15 -9.32 -1.99 11.28
C HIS A 15 -8.45 -1.60 10.08
N LYS A 16 -7.64 -2.54 9.56
CA LYS A 16 -6.84 -2.29 8.35
C LYS A 16 -7.71 -1.84 7.18
N THR A 17 -8.84 -2.49 6.99
CA THR A 17 -9.75 -2.17 5.90
C THR A 17 -10.34 -0.77 6.05
N ARG A 18 -10.71 -0.38 7.27
CA ARG A 18 -11.19 0.97 7.53
C ARG A 18 -10.11 2.03 7.31
N LEU A 19 -8.88 1.73 7.73
CA LEU A 19 -7.74 2.62 7.49
C LEU A 19 -7.50 2.80 5.99
N LEU A 20 -7.52 1.70 5.24
CA LEU A 20 -7.34 1.75 3.79
C LEU A 20 -8.43 2.60 3.12
N ASP A 21 -9.69 2.41 3.50
CA ASP A 21 -10.80 3.19 2.95
C ASP A 21 -10.58 4.69 3.20
N ALA A 22 -10.21 5.05 4.42
CA ALA A 22 -9.95 6.45 4.77
C ALA A 22 -8.78 7.04 3.97
N LEU A 23 -7.69 6.27 3.80
CA LEU A 23 -6.54 6.71 3.03
C LEU A 23 -6.90 6.93 1.56
N LEU A 24 -7.70 6.04 0.98
CA LEU A 24 -8.09 6.13 -0.43
C LEU A 24 -9.04 7.30 -0.70
N ARG A 25 -9.69 7.84 0.31
CA ARG A 25 -10.57 9.01 0.19
C ARG A 25 -9.85 10.33 0.44
N ASP A 26 -8.55 10.29 0.67
CA ASP A 26 -7.76 11.50 0.84
C ASP A 26 -7.78 12.33 -0.44
N THR A 27 -8.00 13.63 -0.29
CA THR A 27 -8.12 14.56 -1.42
C THR A 27 -6.84 14.72 -2.22
N GLY A 28 -5.69 14.46 -1.62
CA GLY A 28 -4.40 14.53 -2.32
C GLY A 28 -4.07 13.30 -3.14
N LEU A 29 -4.89 12.24 -3.05
CA LEU A 29 -4.62 10.99 -3.74
C LEU A 29 -5.08 11.06 -5.20
N ARG A 30 -4.16 10.83 -6.13
CA ARG A 30 -4.48 10.73 -7.56
C ARG A 30 -4.61 9.28 -7.99
N GLN A 31 -3.54 8.51 -7.86
CA GLN A 31 -3.54 7.09 -8.11
C GLN A 31 -2.77 6.39 -7.00
N CYS A 32 -3.21 5.21 -6.64
CA CYS A 32 -2.65 4.46 -5.53
C CYS A 32 -2.29 3.04 -5.95
N LEU A 33 -1.10 2.60 -5.53
CA LEU A 33 -0.68 1.21 -5.63
C LEU A 33 -0.76 0.61 -4.22
N VAL A 34 -1.58 -0.43 -4.07
CA VAL A 34 -1.76 -1.14 -2.80
C VAL A 34 -1.08 -2.50 -2.89
N PHE A 35 -0.19 -2.79 -1.96
CA PHE A 35 0.50 -4.08 -1.90
C PHE A 35 -0.21 -5.03 -0.95
N ALA A 36 -0.56 -6.21 -1.45
CA ALA A 36 -1.10 -7.32 -0.70
C ALA A 36 -0.13 -8.51 -0.78
N ALA A 37 -0.14 -9.38 0.23
CA ALA A 37 0.87 -10.43 0.37
C ALA A 37 0.71 -11.54 -0.65
N THR A 38 -0.52 -11.90 -1.03
CA THR A 38 -0.81 -13.06 -1.89
C THR A 38 -1.76 -12.68 -3.01
N LYS A 39 -1.77 -13.52 -4.05
CA LYS A 39 -2.73 -13.43 -5.13
C LYS A 39 -4.17 -13.44 -4.61
N ARG A 40 -4.48 -14.33 -3.67
CA ARG A 40 -5.81 -14.45 -3.08
C ARG A 40 -6.21 -13.17 -2.34
N SER A 41 -5.33 -12.65 -1.47
CA SER A 41 -5.61 -11.42 -0.74
C SER A 41 -5.74 -10.22 -1.68
N THR A 42 -4.98 -10.22 -2.78
CA THR A 42 -5.09 -9.19 -3.82
C THR A 42 -6.49 -9.18 -4.43
N GLU A 43 -7.03 -10.33 -4.80
CA GLU A 43 -8.35 -10.42 -5.39
C GLU A 43 -9.46 -10.11 -4.39
N GLU A 44 -9.35 -10.61 -3.16
CA GLU A 44 -10.31 -10.31 -2.11
C GLU A 44 -10.39 -8.81 -1.82
N LEU A 45 -9.23 -8.16 -1.72
CA LEU A 45 -9.16 -6.73 -1.44
C LEU A 45 -9.70 -5.92 -2.62
N CYS A 46 -9.40 -6.33 -3.84
CA CYS A 46 -9.91 -5.69 -5.05
C CYS A 46 -11.44 -5.73 -5.09
N GLY A 47 -12.05 -6.88 -4.80
CA GLY A 47 -13.51 -7.02 -4.74
C GLY A 47 -14.13 -6.13 -3.67
N LEU A 48 -13.51 -6.07 -2.50
CA LEU A 48 -13.99 -5.25 -1.39
C LEU A 48 -13.94 -3.75 -1.74
N LEU A 49 -12.86 -3.31 -2.37
CA LEU A 49 -12.72 -1.91 -2.79
C LEU A 49 -13.66 -1.54 -3.93
N ALA A 50 -13.91 -2.46 -4.86
CA ALA A 50 -14.89 -2.25 -5.93
C ALA A 50 -16.30 -2.08 -5.35
N ASP A 51 -16.65 -2.91 -4.35
CA ASP A 51 -17.94 -2.79 -3.65
C ASP A 51 -18.08 -1.47 -2.90
N SER A 52 -16.97 -0.89 -2.48
CA SER A 52 -16.93 0.42 -1.81
C SER A 52 -16.94 1.61 -2.79
N GLY A 53 -17.01 1.35 -4.09
CA GLY A 53 -17.14 2.39 -5.10
C GLY A 53 -15.84 2.85 -5.75
N PHE A 54 -14.71 2.23 -5.44
CA PHE A 54 -13.44 2.62 -6.05
C PHE A 54 -13.26 2.01 -7.43
N SER A 55 -12.61 2.75 -8.33
CA SER A 55 -12.13 2.21 -9.60
C SER A 55 -10.84 1.45 -9.32
N VAL A 56 -10.91 0.15 -9.23
CA VAL A 56 -9.83 -0.71 -8.76
C VAL A 56 -9.57 -1.86 -9.74
N ALA A 57 -8.32 -2.27 -9.86
CA ALA A 57 -7.91 -3.45 -10.60
C ALA A 57 -6.88 -4.24 -9.81
N ALA A 58 -6.77 -5.53 -10.09
CA ALA A 58 -5.81 -6.43 -9.48
C ALA A 58 -4.68 -6.75 -10.45
N LEU A 59 -3.47 -6.95 -9.91
CA LEU A 59 -2.31 -7.38 -10.67
C LEU A 59 -1.57 -8.47 -9.89
N HIS A 60 -1.55 -9.69 -10.42
CA HIS A 60 -0.88 -10.83 -9.78
C HIS A 60 -0.37 -11.83 -10.81
N GLY A 61 0.36 -12.86 -10.35
CA GLY A 61 1.13 -13.75 -11.21
C GLY A 61 0.32 -14.68 -12.12
N ASP A 62 -0.98 -14.91 -11.85
CA ASP A 62 -1.80 -15.78 -12.66
C ASP A 62 -2.42 -15.10 -13.89
N MET A 63 -2.16 -13.82 -14.04
CA MET A 63 -2.69 -13.04 -15.16
C MET A 63 -1.85 -13.28 -16.41
N GLN A 64 -2.52 -13.43 -17.54
CA GLN A 64 -1.84 -13.50 -18.83
C GLN A 64 -1.26 -12.14 -19.20
N GLN A 65 -0.21 -12.15 -20.03
CA GLN A 65 0.52 -10.92 -20.38
C GLN A 65 -0.40 -9.87 -21.03
N GLY A 66 -1.33 -10.29 -21.89
CA GLY A 66 -2.28 -9.35 -22.50
C GLY A 66 -3.19 -8.66 -21.47
N GLN A 67 -3.67 -9.42 -20.49
CA GLN A 67 -4.47 -8.88 -19.41
C GLN A 67 -3.65 -7.92 -18.52
N ARG A 68 -2.41 -8.30 -18.20
CA ARG A 68 -1.49 -7.45 -17.45
C ARG A 68 -1.25 -6.12 -18.17
N SER A 69 -0.98 -6.17 -19.45
CA SER A 69 -0.72 -4.97 -20.27
C SER A 69 -1.93 -4.05 -20.30
N ARG A 70 -3.14 -4.59 -20.45
CA ARG A 70 -4.37 -3.79 -20.44
C ARG A 70 -4.62 -3.14 -19.07
N THR A 71 -4.36 -3.89 -18.00
CA THR A 71 -4.52 -3.38 -16.63
C THR A 71 -3.60 -2.18 -16.39
N LEU A 72 -2.34 -2.30 -16.78
CA LEU A 72 -1.37 -1.20 -16.62
C LEU A 72 -1.70 0.00 -17.53
N GLN A 73 -2.19 -0.25 -18.74
CA GLN A 73 -2.57 0.83 -19.63
C GLN A 73 -3.76 1.63 -19.09
N ARG A 74 -4.75 0.95 -18.51
CA ARG A 74 -5.88 1.64 -17.87
C ARG A 74 -5.43 2.49 -16.68
N LEU A 75 -4.44 2.02 -15.94
CA LEU A 75 -3.85 2.81 -14.86
C LEU A 75 -3.16 4.06 -15.41
N ARG A 76 -2.34 3.92 -16.45
CA ARG A 76 -1.66 5.05 -17.09
C ARG A 76 -2.64 6.07 -17.67
N ASP A 77 -3.75 5.59 -18.21
CA ASP A 77 -4.78 6.44 -18.82
C ASP A 77 -5.68 7.14 -17.78
N GLY A 78 -5.52 6.81 -16.49
CA GLY A 78 -6.34 7.39 -15.44
C GLY A 78 -7.70 6.75 -15.25
N HIS A 79 -8.01 5.66 -15.95
CA HIS A 79 -9.28 4.93 -15.79
C HIS A 79 -9.32 4.09 -14.52
N THR A 80 -8.17 3.69 -13.99
CA THR A 80 -8.04 2.96 -12.74
C THR A 80 -7.41 3.87 -11.70
N GLN A 81 -8.07 4.04 -10.56
CA GLN A 81 -7.57 4.85 -9.46
C GLN A 81 -6.66 4.03 -8.53
N VAL A 82 -7.02 2.77 -8.28
CA VAL A 82 -6.34 1.92 -7.31
C VAL A 82 -5.92 0.62 -7.99
N LEU A 83 -4.64 0.29 -7.90
CA LEU A 83 -4.12 -0.99 -8.35
C LEU A 83 -3.69 -1.79 -7.12
N VAL A 84 -4.25 -2.99 -6.94
CA VAL A 84 -3.86 -3.90 -5.86
C VAL A 84 -2.95 -4.96 -6.46
N ALA A 85 -1.74 -5.11 -5.93
CA ALA A 85 -0.74 -5.98 -6.54
C ALA A 85 0.08 -6.74 -5.50
N THR A 86 0.65 -7.87 -5.93
CA THR A 86 1.71 -8.56 -5.19
C THR A 86 3.08 -7.98 -5.57
N ASP A 87 4.10 -8.21 -4.75
CA ASP A 87 5.46 -7.74 -5.04
C ASP A 87 5.96 -8.21 -6.39
N VAL A 88 5.76 -9.50 -6.69
CA VAL A 88 6.26 -10.09 -7.94
C VAL A 88 5.59 -9.44 -9.15
N ALA A 89 4.28 -9.25 -9.08
CA ALA A 89 3.53 -8.66 -10.18
C ALA A 89 3.83 -7.18 -10.40
N ALA A 90 4.20 -6.48 -9.34
CA ALA A 90 4.50 -5.04 -9.40
C ALA A 90 5.91 -4.74 -9.92
N ARG A 91 6.76 -5.74 -10.10
CA ARG A 91 8.11 -5.52 -10.63
C ARG A 91 8.04 -4.90 -12.02
N GLY A 92 8.83 -3.87 -12.21
CA GLY A 92 8.91 -3.19 -13.50
C GLY A 92 7.76 -2.27 -13.83
N ILE A 93 6.82 -2.05 -12.90
CA ILE A 93 5.77 -1.05 -13.11
C ILE A 93 6.42 0.33 -13.18
N ASP A 94 6.14 1.05 -14.27
CA ASP A 94 6.62 2.40 -14.48
C ASP A 94 5.42 3.28 -14.81
N VAL A 95 4.80 3.85 -13.78
CA VAL A 95 3.65 4.74 -13.90
C VAL A 95 3.91 6.00 -13.07
N ALA A 96 4.09 7.12 -13.75
CA ALA A 96 4.46 8.38 -13.10
C ALA A 96 3.33 8.98 -12.24
N GLY A 97 2.09 8.60 -12.51
CA GLY A 97 0.92 9.17 -11.83
C GLY A 97 0.62 8.59 -10.44
N ILE A 98 1.38 7.60 -9.97
CA ILE A 98 1.17 7.01 -8.66
C ILE A 98 1.58 8.00 -7.58
N SER A 99 0.60 8.57 -6.89
CA SER A 99 0.85 9.53 -5.80
C SER A 99 1.06 8.83 -4.46
N HIS A 100 0.46 7.66 -4.28
CA HIS A 100 0.48 6.94 -3.02
C HIS A 100 0.80 5.46 -3.22
N VAL A 101 1.62 4.93 -2.32
CA VAL A 101 1.82 3.50 -2.16
C VAL A 101 1.32 3.12 -0.77
N ILE A 102 0.45 2.13 -0.68
CA ILE A 102 -0.06 1.64 0.60
C ILE A 102 0.33 0.18 0.74
N ASN A 103 1.13 -0.13 1.75
CA ASN A 103 1.47 -1.49 2.12
C ASN A 103 0.36 -2.02 3.04
N PHE A 104 -0.68 -2.59 2.44
CA PHE A 104 -1.77 -3.19 3.22
C PHE A 104 -1.25 -4.35 4.07
N ASP A 105 -0.38 -5.16 3.48
CA ASP A 105 0.41 -6.16 4.18
C ASP A 105 1.85 -5.68 4.29
N ALA A 106 2.41 -5.72 5.49
CA ALA A 106 3.79 -5.30 5.71
C ALA A 106 4.75 -6.21 4.91
N PRO A 107 5.80 -5.65 4.31
CA PRO A 107 6.77 -6.47 3.58
C PRO A 107 7.52 -7.39 4.54
N ARG A 108 7.78 -8.63 4.10
CA ARG A 108 8.53 -9.61 4.91
C ARG A 108 10.01 -9.28 4.95
N GLN A 109 10.54 -8.74 3.84
CA GLN A 109 11.95 -8.36 3.72
C GLN A 109 12.04 -6.85 3.67
N ALA A 110 13.03 -6.31 4.38
CA ALA A 110 13.22 -4.85 4.44
C ALA A 110 13.51 -4.27 3.05
N GLU A 111 14.24 -4.98 2.19
CA GLU A 111 14.53 -4.49 0.84
C GLU A 111 13.26 -4.39 -0.02
N ASP A 112 12.26 -5.25 0.21
CA ASP A 112 10.97 -5.16 -0.50
C ASP A 112 10.26 -3.85 -0.19
N TYR A 113 10.40 -3.35 1.04
CA TYR A 113 9.86 -2.06 1.42
C TYR A 113 10.39 -0.94 0.51
N VAL A 114 11.70 -0.92 0.29
CA VAL A 114 12.32 0.09 -0.57
C VAL A 114 11.82 -0.02 -2.01
N HIS A 115 11.70 -1.24 -2.53
CA HIS A 115 11.19 -1.48 -3.89
C HIS A 115 9.73 -1.04 -4.03
N ARG A 116 8.91 -1.30 -3.00
CA ARG A 116 7.49 -0.92 -3.01
C ARG A 116 7.32 0.59 -3.02
N ILE A 117 7.96 1.30 -2.10
CA ILE A 117 7.78 2.76 -2.00
C ILE A 117 8.37 3.49 -3.20
N GLY A 118 9.36 2.91 -3.87
CA GLY A 118 9.93 3.46 -5.09
C GLY A 118 8.99 3.49 -6.28
N ARG A 119 7.75 2.98 -6.15
CA ARG A 119 6.73 3.09 -7.21
C ARG A 119 6.04 4.45 -7.18
N THR A 120 6.18 5.23 -6.13
CA THR A 120 5.72 6.62 -6.07
C THR A 120 6.92 7.58 -6.04
N GLY A 121 6.67 8.89 -6.09
CA GLY A 121 7.73 9.90 -6.10
C GLY A 121 8.55 9.90 -7.38
N ARG A 122 8.00 9.45 -8.49
CA ARG A 122 8.72 9.33 -9.76
C ARG A 122 8.60 10.60 -10.58
N ALA A 123 9.54 10.78 -11.52
CA ALA A 123 9.57 11.92 -12.44
C ALA A 123 9.62 13.28 -11.72
N GLY A 124 10.34 13.36 -10.60
CA GLY A 124 10.48 14.58 -9.80
C GLY A 124 9.27 14.95 -8.96
N ARG A 125 8.22 14.12 -8.95
CA ARG A 125 7.03 14.35 -8.12
C ARG A 125 7.26 13.82 -6.71
N SER A 126 6.65 14.47 -5.71
CA SER A 126 6.60 13.94 -4.35
C SER A 126 5.62 12.78 -4.28
N GLY A 127 5.81 11.89 -3.31
CA GLY A 127 4.94 10.75 -3.09
C GLY A 127 4.70 10.50 -1.61
N VAL A 128 3.71 9.66 -1.33
CA VAL A 128 3.37 9.24 0.03
C VAL A 128 3.35 7.72 0.08
N ALA A 129 4.02 7.15 1.08
CA ALA A 129 4.01 5.72 1.34
C ALA A 129 3.48 5.48 2.75
N VAL A 130 2.41 4.70 2.86
CA VAL A 130 1.79 4.34 4.14
C VAL A 130 1.88 2.84 4.33
N THR A 131 2.38 2.41 5.48
CA THR A 131 2.42 0.99 5.84
C THR A 131 1.44 0.72 6.97
N LEU A 132 0.57 -0.28 6.78
CA LEU A 132 -0.34 -0.76 7.81
C LEU A 132 0.30 -1.97 8.47
N MET A 133 0.35 -1.98 9.79
CA MET A 133 1.10 -3.00 10.53
C MET A 133 0.37 -3.35 11.82
N GLY A 134 0.28 -4.65 12.13
CA GLY A 134 -0.18 -5.09 13.46
C GLY A 134 0.93 -4.89 14.50
N HIS A 135 0.53 -4.74 15.76
CA HIS A 135 1.51 -4.54 16.84
C HIS A 135 2.50 -5.72 16.97
N HIS A 136 2.06 -6.91 16.60
CA HIS A 136 2.92 -8.12 16.63
C HIS A 136 4.00 -8.09 15.55
N GLU A 137 3.93 -7.15 14.59
CA GLU A 137 4.86 -7.03 13.49
C GLU A 137 5.93 -5.95 13.72
N LYS A 138 6.05 -5.40 14.93
CA LYS A 138 7.01 -4.33 15.23
C LYS A 138 8.46 -4.70 14.88
N HIS A 139 8.80 -5.99 14.94
CA HIS A 139 10.13 -6.44 14.54
C HIS A 139 10.43 -6.11 13.07
N ARG A 140 9.40 -6.14 12.20
CA ARG A 140 9.55 -5.77 10.79
C ARG A 140 9.81 -4.28 10.62
N LEU A 141 9.17 -3.46 11.43
CA LEU A 141 9.43 -2.01 11.44
C LEU A 141 10.90 -1.73 11.80
N ARG A 142 11.41 -2.39 12.85
CA ARG A 142 12.81 -2.24 13.25
C ARG A 142 13.76 -2.67 12.16
N ASP A 143 13.45 -3.77 11.46
CA ASP A 143 14.28 -4.27 10.36
C ASP A 143 14.32 -3.27 9.20
N ILE A 144 13.18 -2.69 8.85
CA ILE A 144 13.08 -1.67 7.80
C ILE A 144 13.89 -0.44 8.17
N GLU A 145 13.71 0.07 9.39
CA GLU A 145 14.43 1.26 9.84
C GLU A 145 15.95 1.03 9.89
N ARG A 146 16.36 -0.17 10.30
CA ARG A 146 17.78 -0.53 10.30
C ARG A 146 18.35 -0.61 8.89
N PHE A 147 17.60 -1.21 7.97
CA PHE A 147 18.02 -1.38 6.58
C PHE A 147 18.11 -0.03 5.86
N THR A 148 17.13 0.85 6.05
CA THR A 148 17.08 2.15 5.38
C THR A 148 17.94 3.21 6.07
N GLY A 149 18.27 3.02 7.34
CA GLY A 149 18.98 4.01 8.14
C GLY A 149 18.11 5.21 8.53
N GLN A 150 16.80 5.11 8.39
CA GLN A 150 15.87 6.21 8.67
C GLN A 150 14.68 5.72 9.47
N PRO A 151 14.18 6.54 10.42
CA PRO A 151 12.95 6.21 11.13
C PRO A 151 11.74 6.43 10.23
N ILE A 152 10.68 5.63 10.45
CA ILE A 152 9.38 5.82 9.82
C ILE A 152 8.47 6.48 10.84
N ARG A 153 7.83 7.59 10.46
CA ARG A 153 6.92 8.30 11.35
C ARG A 153 5.68 7.44 11.63
N ILE A 154 5.41 7.21 12.92
CA ILE A 154 4.19 6.55 13.37
C ILE A 154 3.12 7.63 13.52
N ASP A 155 1.96 7.41 12.92
CA ASP A 155 0.87 8.37 12.93
C ASP A 155 -0.45 7.66 13.26
N VAL A 156 -1.52 8.42 13.37
CA VAL A 156 -2.88 7.92 13.57
C VAL A 156 -3.83 8.72 12.68
N ILE A 157 -4.92 8.09 12.26
CA ILE A 157 -6.02 8.79 11.61
C ILE A 157 -7.05 9.10 12.70
N PRO A 158 -7.42 10.37 12.94
CA PRO A 158 -8.42 10.72 13.94
C PRO A 158 -9.73 9.95 13.71
N GLY A 159 -10.22 9.32 14.77
CA GLY A 159 -11.40 8.46 14.71
C GLY A 159 -11.12 7.00 14.36
N LEU A 160 -9.91 6.68 13.92
CA LEU A 160 -9.47 5.33 13.56
C LEU A 160 -8.19 4.91 14.30
N GLU A 161 -7.99 5.44 15.49
CA GLU A 161 -6.84 5.08 16.31
C GLU A 161 -6.88 3.60 16.70
N PRO A 162 -5.71 2.94 16.85
CA PRO A 162 -5.68 1.59 17.39
C PRO A 162 -6.13 1.59 18.85
N ARG A 163 -6.65 0.47 19.32
CA ARG A 163 -7.05 0.33 20.73
C ARG A 163 -5.82 0.53 21.63
N PRO A 164 -6.00 1.13 22.82
CA PRO A 164 -4.92 1.19 23.78
C PRO A 164 -4.46 -0.22 24.13
N ARG A 165 -3.13 -0.44 24.17
CA ARG A 165 -2.60 -1.72 24.60
C ARG A 165 -2.80 -1.86 26.09
N ALA A 166 -3.31 -3.02 26.52
CA ALA A 166 -3.43 -3.31 27.94
C ALA A 166 -2.05 -3.23 28.59
N ALA A 167 -1.98 -2.58 29.76
CA ALA A 167 -0.76 -2.59 30.54
C ALA A 167 -0.44 -4.02 30.96
N ARG A 168 0.82 -4.44 30.80
CA ARG A 168 1.23 -5.75 31.31
C ARG A 168 1.23 -5.72 32.83
N PRO A 169 0.66 -6.74 33.49
CA PRO A 169 0.71 -6.80 34.96
C PRO A 169 2.15 -6.94 35.45
#